data_ca3ea01e2215b09f187ac7b3b7b56d25
#
_entry.id   ca3ea01e2215b09f187ac7b3b7b56d25
#
_cell.length_a   1.000
_cell.length_b   1.000
_cell.length_c   1.000
_cell.angle_alpha   90.00
_cell.angle_beta   90.00
_cell.angle_gamma   90.00
#
_symmetry.space_group_name_H-M   'P 1'
#
loop_
_entity.id
_entity.type
_entity.pdbx_description
1 polymer ?
#
loop_
_entity_poly.entity_id
_entity_poly.type
_entity_poly.pdbx_seq_one_letter_code
_entity_poly.pdbx_strand_id
1 'polypeptide(L)'
;MAVSLKVFKVFVDETTENCYASYKVNRNFIYLITKSRRKLVRNMAKAVRMADIAQRLGISTVSVSKGLAGKEGVSAEMRAKIVATAEEMGYQPPARTNAHPGGESIGILVADRFFNENAFYSNLYRSVLKAAAEQDISVLMEIVLPQAEKSCNMPTFLVNRKVDGLIFMGEISRRYLATAVQTGVPFMLLDFYDDAIAADCVLSDNT
;
A
#
# COMPACT_ATOMS: atom_id res chain seq x y z
N MET A 1 -16.22 1.13 16.36
CA MET A 1 -15.73 -0.26 16.25
C MET A 1 -14.23 -0.23 16.45
N ALA A 2 -13.73 -0.83 17.52
CA ALA A 2 -12.29 -0.85 17.82
C ALA A 2 -11.57 -1.72 16.77
N VAL A 3 -10.68 -1.11 16.01
CA VAL A 3 -9.75 -1.82 15.12
C VAL A 3 -8.70 -2.44 16.04
N SER A 4 -8.64 -3.77 16.07
CA SER A 4 -7.65 -4.51 16.85
C SER A 4 -6.28 -4.25 16.21
N LEU A 5 -5.52 -3.37 16.83
CA LEU A 5 -4.12 -3.12 16.47
C LEU A 5 -3.33 -4.39 16.77
N LYS A 6 -2.78 -5.03 15.76
CA LYS A 6 -1.86 -6.16 15.94
C LYS A 6 -0.44 -5.62 15.97
N VAL A 7 0.07 -5.41 17.18
CA VAL A 7 1.48 -5.13 17.40
C VAL A 7 2.25 -6.45 17.28
N PHE A 8 3.15 -6.57 16.32
CA PHE A 8 4.05 -7.71 16.19
C PHE A 8 5.44 -7.32 16.71
N LYS A 9 5.88 -7.99 17.77
CA LYS A 9 7.24 -7.84 18.27
C LYS A 9 8.19 -8.68 17.43
N VAL A 10 9.22 -8.08 16.91
CA VAL A 10 10.34 -8.79 16.25
C VAL A 10 11.45 -8.95 17.27
N PHE A 11 11.77 -10.19 17.63
CA PHE A 11 12.93 -10.48 18.49
C PHE A 11 14.22 -10.17 17.73
N VAL A 12 15.06 -9.34 18.32
CA VAL A 12 16.44 -9.12 17.91
C VAL A 12 17.29 -10.15 18.65
N ASP A 13 17.96 -11.03 17.92
CA ASP A 13 18.90 -11.99 18.52
C ASP A 13 20.26 -11.31 18.67
N GLU A 14 20.60 -10.90 19.91
CA GLU A 14 21.84 -10.18 20.25
C GLU A 14 23.08 -11.09 20.40
N THR A 15 23.00 -12.38 20.05
CA THR A 15 24.03 -13.36 20.38
C THR A 15 25.23 -13.45 19.42
N THR A 16 25.42 -12.49 18.52
CA THR A 16 26.63 -12.45 17.68
C THR A 16 27.48 -11.22 17.98
N GLU A 17 28.72 -11.44 18.40
CA GLU A 17 29.78 -10.45 18.72
C GLU A 17 30.15 -9.49 17.55
N ASN A 18 29.39 -9.47 16.47
CA ASN A 18 29.48 -8.51 15.40
C ASN A 18 28.17 -7.74 15.37
N CYS A 19 28.21 -6.40 15.52
CA CYS A 19 27.10 -5.45 15.56
C CYS A 19 26.13 -5.46 14.35
N TYR A 20 25.84 -6.63 13.82
CA TYR A 20 24.84 -6.88 12.77
C TYR A 20 23.70 -7.66 13.40
N ALA A 21 22.80 -6.95 14.09
CA ALA A 21 21.55 -7.55 14.51
C ALA A 21 20.88 -8.22 13.28
N SER A 22 20.79 -9.52 13.32
CA SER A 22 20.16 -10.31 12.26
C SER A 22 18.66 -10.22 12.43
N TYR A 23 18.04 -9.23 11.80
CA TYR A 23 16.58 -9.09 11.78
C TYR A 23 15.98 -10.27 11.02
N LYS A 24 15.46 -11.26 11.73
CA LYS A 24 14.60 -12.28 11.14
C LYS A 24 13.22 -11.67 10.89
N VAL A 25 13.05 -10.99 9.77
CA VAL A 25 11.72 -10.68 9.26
C VAL A 25 11.04 -12.02 8.98
N ASN A 26 10.09 -12.39 9.85
CA ASN A 26 9.41 -13.67 9.78
C ASN A 26 8.63 -13.79 8.46
N ARG A 27 8.58 -15.00 7.88
CA ARG A 27 7.72 -15.35 6.72
C ARG A 27 6.27 -14.88 6.89
N ASN A 28 5.78 -14.83 8.13
CA ASN A 28 4.46 -14.31 8.46
C ASN A 28 4.32 -12.81 8.21
N PHE A 29 5.39 -12.04 8.17
CA PHE A 29 5.39 -10.59 7.99
C PHE A 29 4.86 -10.17 6.61
N ILE A 30 5.41 -10.75 5.54
CA ILE A 30 4.95 -10.47 4.17
C ILE A 30 3.59 -11.13 3.90
N TYR A 31 3.35 -12.33 4.49
CA TYR A 31 2.04 -12.97 4.46
C TYR A 31 0.95 -12.09 5.09
N LEU A 32 1.26 -11.30 6.11
CA LEU A 32 0.30 -10.37 6.72
C LEU A 32 -0.03 -9.20 5.80
N ILE A 33 0.94 -8.65 5.07
CA ILE A 33 0.69 -7.60 4.06
C ILE A 33 -0.27 -8.13 3.00
N THR A 34 -0.01 -9.33 2.48
CA THR A 34 -0.85 -9.97 1.45
C THR A 34 -2.20 -10.45 2.00
N LYS A 35 -2.27 -10.86 3.28
CA LYS A 35 -3.51 -11.30 3.95
C LYS A 35 -4.40 -10.13 4.32
N SER A 36 -3.85 -8.99 4.75
CA SER A 36 -4.61 -7.75 4.99
C SER A 36 -5.33 -7.33 3.71
N ARG A 37 -4.71 -7.48 2.54
CA ARG A 37 -5.36 -7.27 1.25
C ARG A 37 -6.58 -8.20 1.05
N ARG A 38 -6.44 -9.51 1.33
CA ARG A 38 -7.56 -10.47 1.16
C ARG A 38 -8.72 -10.16 2.12
N LYS A 39 -8.44 -9.64 3.31
CA LYS A 39 -9.47 -9.22 4.28
C LYS A 39 -10.13 -7.91 3.84
N LEU A 40 -9.34 -6.92 3.33
CA LEU A 40 -9.87 -5.68 2.76
C LEU A 40 -10.75 -5.95 1.54
N VAL A 41 -10.28 -6.79 0.60
CA VAL A 41 -11.04 -7.20 -0.58
C VAL A 41 -12.34 -7.94 -0.19
N ARG A 42 -12.34 -8.72 0.90
CA ARG A 42 -13.52 -9.42 1.39
C ARG A 42 -14.52 -8.49 2.11
N ASN A 43 -14.05 -7.42 2.76
CA ASN A 43 -14.91 -6.38 3.34
C ASN A 43 -15.43 -5.40 2.28
N MET A 44 -14.79 -5.30 1.11
CA MET A 44 -15.29 -4.59 -0.07
C MET A 44 -16.35 -5.37 -0.84
N ALA A 45 -16.89 -6.47 -0.32
CA ALA A 45 -17.96 -7.25 -0.95
C ALA A 45 -19.29 -6.48 -1.11
N LYS A 46 -19.35 -5.22 -0.66
CA LYS A 46 -20.41 -4.23 -0.93
C LYS A 46 -19.93 -3.07 -1.84
N ALA A 47 -18.71 -3.15 -2.38
CA ALA A 47 -18.23 -2.10 -3.27
C ALA A 47 -19.02 -2.13 -4.58
N VAL A 48 -19.49 -0.96 -4.99
CA VAL A 48 -20.16 -0.74 -6.27
C VAL A 48 -19.28 -1.25 -7.41
N ARG A 49 -19.84 -2.03 -8.31
CA ARG A 49 -19.12 -2.61 -9.46
C ARG A 49 -19.49 -1.84 -10.74
N MET A 50 -18.65 -1.93 -11.77
CA MET A 50 -18.99 -1.39 -13.10
C MET A 50 -20.31 -1.94 -13.64
N ALA A 51 -20.68 -3.17 -13.25
CA ALA A 51 -21.97 -3.77 -13.60
C ALA A 51 -23.16 -3.01 -13.00
N ASP A 52 -23.01 -2.48 -11.78
CA ASP A 52 -24.06 -1.72 -11.11
C ASP A 52 -24.26 -0.37 -11.79
N ILE A 53 -23.17 0.30 -12.22
CA ILE A 53 -23.21 1.53 -13.02
C ILE A 53 -23.84 1.24 -14.39
N ALA A 54 -23.45 0.16 -15.03
CA ALA A 54 -23.97 -0.28 -16.33
C ALA A 54 -25.49 -0.52 -16.25
N GLN A 55 -25.95 -1.21 -15.21
CA GLN A 55 -27.37 -1.44 -14.95
C GLN A 55 -28.13 -0.15 -14.72
N ARG A 56 -27.59 0.78 -13.93
CA ARG A 56 -28.23 2.07 -13.63
C ARG A 56 -28.38 2.97 -14.88
N LEU A 57 -27.40 2.89 -15.79
CA LEU A 57 -27.39 3.69 -17.03
C LEU A 57 -28.00 2.97 -18.25
N GLY A 58 -28.36 1.69 -18.12
CA GLY A 58 -28.89 0.89 -19.23
C GLY A 58 -27.89 0.64 -20.35
N ILE A 59 -26.59 0.59 -20.05
CA ILE A 59 -25.51 0.40 -21.02
C ILE A 59 -24.66 -0.83 -20.68
N SER A 60 -23.76 -1.22 -21.59
CA SER A 60 -22.86 -2.34 -21.36
C SER A 60 -21.73 -1.98 -20.36
N THR A 61 -21.24 -2.98 -19.60
CA THR A 61 -20.06 -2.81 -18.74
C THR A 61 -18.81 -2.41 -19.53
N VAL A 62 -18.74 -2.79 -20.81
CA VAL A 62 -17.66 -2.37 -21.72
C VAL A 62 -17.72 -0.86 -21.98
N SER A 63 -18.94 -0.32 -22.18
CA SER A 63 -19.16 1.12 -22.36
C SER A 63 -18.78 1.90 -21.09
N VAL A 64 -19.15 1.41 -19.89
CA VAL A 64 -18.72 1.99 -18.62
C VAL A 64 -17.20 1.99 -18.49
N SER A 65 -16.55 0.86 -18.77
CA SER A 65 -15.08 0.75 -18.71
C SER A 65 -14.39 1.72 -19.67
N LYS A 66 -14.88 1.85 -20.90
CA LYS A 66 -14.35 2.82 -21.87
C LYS A 66 -14.57 4.27 -21.43
N GLY A 67 -15.75 4.58 -20.91
CA GLY A 67 -16.09 5.90 -20.41
C GLY A 67 -15.20 6.36 -19.26
N LEU A 68 -15.01 5.50 -18.24
CA LEU A 68 -14.14 5.77 -17.10
C LEU A 68 -12.65 5.85 -17.49
N ALA A 69 -12.23 5.07 -18.51
CA ALA A 69 -10.84 5.06 -18.99
C ALA A 69 -10.53 6.15 -20.03
N GLY A 70 -11.52 7.00 -20.41
CA GLY A 70 -11.32 8.03 -21.42
C GLY A 70 -11.10 7.52 -22.84
N LYS A 71 -11.39 6.23 -23.12
CA LYS A 71 -11.14 5.60 -24.43
C LYS A 71 -12.22 5.98 -25.45
N GLU A 72 -11.89 5.84 -26.72
CA GLU A 72 -12.81 6.06 -27.83
C GLU A 72 -13.96 5.05 -27.85
N GLY A 73 -15.09 5.44 -28.50
CA GLY A 73 -16.29 4.60 -28.62
C GLY A 73 -17.35 4.88 -27.54
N VAL A 74 -17.23 5.99 -26.80
CA VAL A 74 -18.25 6.55 -25.90
C VAL A 74 -18.32 8.04 -26.16
N SER A 75 -19.55 8.59 -26.39
CA SER A 75 -19.74 10.02 -26.61
C SER A 75 -19.35 10.83 -25.38
N ALA A 76 -18.98 12.11 -25.59
CA ALA A 76 -18.60 13.00 -24.49
C ALA A 76 -19.73 13.15 -23.44
N GLU A 77 -20.97 13.22 -23.88
CA GLU A 77 -22.15 13.31 -23.01
C GLU A 77 -22.33 12.03 -22.18
N MET A 78 -22.23 10.86 -22.81
CA MET A 78 -22.35 9.58 -22.12
C MET A 78 -21.18 9.37 -21.14
N ARG A 79 -19.97 9.82 -21.50
CA ARG A 79 -18.82 9.78 -20.61
C ARG A 79 -19.05 10.62 -19.35
N ALA A 80 -19.58 11.84 -19.49
CA ALA A 80 -19.92 12.69 -18.36
C ALA A 80 -20.96 12.01 -17.45
N LYS A 81 -22.00 11.38 -18.03
CA LYS A 81 -23.01 10.62 -17.26
C LYS A 81 -22.39 9.43 -16.51
N ILE A 82 -21.49 8.70 -17.15
CA ILE A 82 -20.80 7.56 -16.51
C ILE A 82 -19.96 8.01 -15.32
N VAL A 83 -19.19 9.11 -15.46
CA VAL A 83 -18.35 9.65 -14.40
C VAL A 83 -19.22 10.14 -13.22
N ALA A 84 -20.23 10.95 -13.50
CA ALA A 84 -21.13 11.47 -12.48
C ALA A 84 -21.86 10.34 -11.72
N THR A 85 -22.34 9.32 -12.43
CA THR A 85 -23.01 8.16 -11.81
C THR A 85 -22.03 7.34 -10.96
N ALA A 86 -20.78 7.18 -11.42
CA ALA A 86 -19.74 6.48 -10.68
C ALA A 86 -19.42 7.21 -9.36
N GLU A 87 -19.29 8.52 -9.39
CA GLU A 87 -19.06 9.37 -8.21
C GLU A 87 -20.27 9.32 -7.25
N GLU A 88 -21.49 9.48 -7.76
CA GLU A 88 -22.72 9.41 -6.97
C GLU A 88 -22.87 8.06 -6.25
N MET A 89 -22.54 6.96 -6.92
CA MET A 89 -22.62 5.61 -6.36
C MET A 89 -21.43 5.29 -5.46
N GLY A 90 -20.42 6.17 -5.37
CA GLY A 90 -19.20 5.89 -4.61
C GLY A 90 -18.36 4.78 -5.25
N TYR A 91 -18.45 4.63 -6.58
CA TYR A 91 -17.64 3.66 -7.30
C TYR A 91 -16.16 4.02 -7.20
N GLN A 92 -15.41 3.15 -6.55
CA GLN A 92 -13.96 3.19 -6.64
C GLN A 92 -13.53 2.14 -7.68
N PRO A 93 -12.80 2.55 -8.75
CA PRO A 93 -12.23 1.57 -9.66
C PRO A 93 -11.55 0.50 -8.82
N PRO A 94 -11.83 -0.79 -9.03
CA PRO A 94 -11.05 -1.81 -8.36
C PRO A 94 -9.60 -1.45 -8.62
N ALA A 95 -8.79 -1.41 -7.54
CA ALA A 95 -7.35 -1.33 -7.71
C ALA A 95 -7.08 -2.31 -8.84
N ARG A 96 -6.62 -1.82 -9.99
CA ARG A 96 -6.26 -2.72 -11.08
C ARG A 96 -5.39 -3.75 -10.40
N THR A 97 -5.91 -4.96 -10.28
CA THR A 97 -5.04 -6.11 -10.21
C THR A 97 -4.30 -6.03 -11.54
N ASN A 98 -3.31 -5.14 -11.59
CA ASN A 98 -2.19 -5.37 -12.43
C ASN A 98 -1.64 -6.66 -11.83
N ALA A 99 -2.19 -7.81 -12.26
CA ALA A 99 -1.39 -8.98 -12.36
C ALA A 99 -0.25 -8.51 -13.26
N HIS A 100 0.77 -7.90 -12.59
CA HIS A 100 2.04 -7.73 -13.26
C HIS A 100 2.37 -9.12 -13.78
N PRO A 101 2.82 -9.26 -15.02
CA PRO A 101 3.32 -10.55 -15.51
C PRO A 101 4.41 -11.15 -14.60
N GLY A 102 4.77 -10.48 -13.51
CA GLY A 102 5.81 -10.80 -12.53
C GLY A 102 5.37 -11.01 -11.08
N GLY A 103 4.07 -11.22 -10.77
CA GLY A 103 3.66 -11.54 -9.38
C GLY A 103 3.24 -10.33 -8.53
N GLU A 104 3.15 -10.52 -7.20
CA GLU A 104 2.81 -9.47 -6.23
C GLU A 104 3.96 -8.46 -6.08
N SER A 105 3.63 -7.21 -5.77
CA SER A 105 4.61 -6.13 -5.62
C SER A 105 4.33 -5.29 -4.38
N ILE A 106 5.39 -4.92 -3.66
CA ILE A 106 5.32 -4.04 -2.49
C ILE A 106 6.17 -2.79 -2.71
N GLY A 107 5.69 -1.66 -2.19
CA GLY A 107 6.43 -0.42 -2.10
C GLY A 107 7.04 -0.26 -0.73
N ILE A 108 8.27 0.24 -0.64
CA ILE A 108 8.90 0.66 0.61
C ILE A 108 9.12 2.16 0.54
N LEU A 109 8.64 2.88 1.53
CA LEU A 109 8.86 4.31 1.71
C LEU A 109 9.64 4.53 2.98
N VAL A 110 10.79 5.20 2.86
CA VAL A 110 11.64 5.56 3.98
C VAL A 110 11.96 7.04 3.93
N ALA A 111 11.80 7.75 5.05
CA ALA A 111 12.18 9.16 5.09
C ALA A 111 13.72 9.30 5.00
N ASP A 112 14.19 10.28 4.25
CA ASP A 112 15.62 10.53 3.94
C ASP A 112 16.49 10.54 5.21
N ARG A 113 16.00 11.11 6.31
CA ARG A 113 16.69 11.15 7.60
C ARG A 113 17.05 9.78 8.19
N PHE A 114 16.33 8.73 7.80
CA PHE A 114 16.60 7.36 8.28
C PHE A 114 17.47 6.56 7.31
N PHE A 115 17.56 6.98 6.06
CA PHE A 115 18.32 6.25 5.05
C PHE A 115 19.81 6.56 5.07
N ASN A 116 20.18 7.83 5.32
CA ASN A 116 21.55 8.29 5.14
C ASN A 116 22.49 8.04 6.33
N GLU A 117 21.98 7.87 7.54
CA GLU A 117 22.81 7.91 8.77
C GLU A 117 22.83 6.61 9.57
N ASN A 118 22.07 5.58 9.17
CA ASN A 118 21.88 4.44 10.05
C ASN A 118 22.00 3.08 9.35
N ALA A 119 23.04 2.33 9.71
CA ALA A 119 23.22 0.93 9.26
C ALA A 119 22.02 0.03 9.65
N PHE A 120 21.26 0.40 10.69
CA PHE A 120 20.05 -0.27 11.12
C PHE A 120 19.01 -0.34 10.00
N TYR A 121 18.64 0.79 9.38
CA TYR A 121 17.64 0.81 8.33
C TYR A 121 18.12 0.11 7.04
N SER A 122 19.41 0.17 6.75
CA SER A 122 20.00 -0.60 5.64
C SER A 122 19.88 -2.11 5.85
N ASN A 123 20.11 -2.58 7.09
CA ASN A 123 19.95 -3.99 7.44
C ASN A 123 18.47 -4.41 7.45
N LEU A 124 17.58 -3.56 7.97
CA LEU A 124 16.14 -3.79 7.98
C LEU A 124 15.60 -3.91 6.56
N TYR A 125 15.99 -2.99 5.66
CA TYR A 125 15.67 -3.03 4.25
C TYR A 125 16.15 -4.32 3.58
N ARG A 126 17.41 -4.70 3.81
CA ARG A 126 17.97 -5.96 3.29
C ARG A 126 17.20 -7.19 3.76
N SER A 127 16.73 -7.19 5.00
CA SER A 127 15.91 -8.27 5.54
C SER A 127 14.55 -8.36 4.87
N VAL A 128 13.91 -7.20 4.58
CA VAL A 128 12.65 -7.14 3.84
C VAL A 128 12.85 -7.64 2.41
N LEU A 129 13.93 -7.22 1.72
CA LEU A 129 14.24 -7.70 0.37
C LEU A 129 14.42 -9.21 0.32
N LYS A 130 15.17 -9.79 1.28
CA LYS A 130 15.38 -11.25 1.35
C LYS A 130 14.05 -11.98 1.52
N ALA A 131 13.22 -11.54 2.45
CA ALA A 131 11.92 -12.15 2.70
C ALA A 131 10.95 -12.00 1.53
N ALA A 132 11.00 -10.90 0.78
CA ALA A 132 10.23 -10.69 -0.43
C ALA A 132 10.68 -11.63 -1.56
N ALA A 133 12.00 -11.77 -1.77
CA ALA A 133 12.57 -12.67 -2.77
C ALA A 133 12.21 -14.14 -2.52
N GLU A 134 12.14 -14.59 -1.25
CA GLU A 134 11.71 -15.94 -0.89
C GLU A 134 10.24 -16.24 -1.27
N GLN A 135 9.46 -15.23 -1.59
CA GLN A 135 8.03 -15.32 -1.92
C GLN A 135 7.71 -14.82 -3.33
N ASP A 136 8.72 -14.61 -4.18
CA ASP A 136 8.59 -14.07 -5.53
C ASP A 136 7.85 -12.70 -5.58
N ILE A 137 8.05 -11.88 -4.54
CA ILE A 137 7.46 -10.55 -4.44
C ILE A 137 8.46 -9.50 -4.93
N SER A 138 8.03 -8.67 -5.89
CA SER A 138 8.81 -7.53 -6.37
C SER A 138 8.78 -6.39 -5.36
N VAL A 139 9.92 -5.72 -5.17
CA VAL A 139 10.03 -4.58 -4.24
C VAL A 139 10.40 -3.32 -4.99
N LEU A 140 9.62 -2.26 -4.80
CA LEU A 140 9.91 -0.90 -5.24
C LEU A 140 10.22 -0.05 -4.01
N MET A 141 11.34 0.67 -4.02
CA MET A 141 11.70 1.53 -2.90
C MET A 141 11.83 2.98 -3.35
N GLU A 142 11.39 3.90 -2.50
CA GLU A 142 11.61 5.33 -2.70
C GLU A 142 11.97 6.01 -1.38
N ILE A 143 12.96 6.87 -1.44
CA ILE A 143 13.35 7.72 -0.32
C ILE A 143 12.47 8.97 -0.36
N VAL A 144 11.73 9.19 0.73
CA VAL A 144 10.87 10.36 0.86
C VAL A 144 11.72 11.54 1.33
N LEU A 145 12.03 12.42 0.40
CA LEU A 145 12.78 13.64 0.69
C LEU A 145 11.96 14.59 1.57
N PRO A 146 12.59 15.44 2.40
CA PRO A 146 11.88 16.35 3.32
C PRO A 146 10.86 17.25 2.62
N GLN A 147 11.16 17.70 1.40
CA GLN A 147 10.24 18.52 0.61
C GLN A 147 9.02 17.72 0.14
N ALA A 148 9.21 16.47 -0.30
CA ALA A 148 8.11 15.58 -0.71
C ALA A 148 7.21 15.23 0.49
N GLU A 149 7.80 14.96 1.65
CA GLU A 149 7.07 14.71 2.89
C GLU A 149 6.23 15.93 3.29
N LYS A 150 6.81 17.13 3.28
CA LYS A 150 6.13 18.39 3.62
C LYS A 150 4.98 18.73 2.67
N SER A 151 5.17 18.50 1.38
CA SER A 151 4.14 18.77 0.34
C SER A 151 3.17 17.62 0.13
N CYS A 152 3.36 16.48 0.83
CA CYS A 152 2.58 15.25 0.67
C CYS A 152 2.60 14.71 -0.77
N ASN A 153 3.71 14.89 -1.49
CA ASN A 153 3.88 14.32 -2.81
C ASN A 153 4.08 12.81 -2.71
N MET A 154 3.11 12.07 -3.21
CA MET A 154 3.16 10.60 -3.19
C MET A 154 4.02 10.07 -4.35
N PRO A 155 4.74 8.95 -4.13
CA PRO A 155 5.51 8.29 -5.17
C PRO A 155 4.69 7.94 -6.41
N THR A 156 5.33 8.03 -7.57
CA THR A 156 4.69 7.70 -8.85
C THR A 156 4.16 6.27 -8.90
N PHE A 157 4.86 5.33 -8.29
CA PHE A 157 4.39 3.94 -8.24
C PHE A 157 3.13 3.76 -7.38
N LEU A 158 2.96 4.60 -6.35
CA LEU A 158 1.77 4.61 -5.51
C LEU A 158 0.59 5.27 -6.22
N VAL A 159 0.80 6.45 -6.80
CA VAL A 159 -0.21 7.18 -7.58
C VAL A 159 -0.72 6.33 -8.75
N ASN A 160 0.19 5.66 -9.46
CA ASN A 160 -0.13 4.78 -10.59
C ASN A 160 -0.55 3.37 -10.16
N ARG A 161 -0.69 3.12 -8.85
CA ARG A 161 -1.10 1.81 -8.29
C ARG A 161 -0.27 0.64 -8.82
N LYS A 162 1.06 0.82 -8.88
CA LYS A 162 2.01 -0.21 -9.34
C LYS A 162 2.42 -1.18 -8.24
N VAL A 163 1.94 -0.99 -7.01
CA VAL A 163 2.22 -1.85 -5.86
C VAL A 163 0.93 -2.32 -5.23
N ASP A 164 0.97 -3.52 -4.68
CA ASP A 164 -0.16 -4.17 -4.04
C ASP A 164 -0.24 -3.88 -2.53
N GLY A 165 0.86 -3.42 -1.95
CA GLY A 165 0.97 -3.02 -0.56
C GLY A 165 2.14 -2.08 -0.33
N LEU A 166 2.15 -1.41 0.83
CA LEU A 166 3.21 -0.47 1.22
C LEU A 166 3.78 -0.83 2.59
N ILE A 167 5.06 -0.54 2.75
CA ILE A 167 5.75 -0.51 4.03
C ILE A 167 6.30 0.91 4.22
N PHE A 168 5.88 1.58 5.29
CA PHE A 168 6.55 2.77 5.77
C PHE A 168 7.62 2.34 6.76
N MET A 169 8.88 2.62 6.45
CA MET A 169 10.04 2.22 7.25
C MET A 169 10.62 3.44 7.97
N GLY A 170 10.55 3.42 9.30
CA GLY A 170 10.88 4.57 10.13
C GLY A 170 9.79 5.64 10.14
N GLU A 171 9.84 6.52 11.14
CA GLU A 171 8.83 7.53 11.38
C GLU A 171 8.69 8.49 10.19
N ILE A 172 7.45 8.69 9.76
CA ILE A 172 7.08 9.68 8.74
C ILE A 172 5.90 10.52 9.27
N SER A 173 5.75 11.74 8.75
CA SER A 173 4.73 12.65 9.26
C SER A 173 3.31 12.08 9.09
N ARG A 174 2.48 12.25 10.12
CA ARG A 174 1.06 11.85 10.12
C ARG A 174 0.30 12.38 8.92
N ARG A 175 0.61 13.60 8.48
CA ARG A 175 -0.02 14.21 7.30
C ARG A 175 0.29 13.43 6.02
N TYR A 176 1.53 12.95 5.88
CA TYR A 176 1.94 12.13 4.74
C TYR A 176 1.24 10.76 4.78
N LEU A 177 1.18 10.12 5.96
CA LEU A 177 0.45 8.86 6.15
C LEU A 177 -1.04 9.02 5.83
N ALA A 178 -1.68 10.10 6.30
CA ALA A 178 -3.09 10.37 6.00
C ALA A 178 -3.35 10.51 4.50
N THR A 179 -2.39 11.08 3.75
CA THR A 179 -2.49 11.15 2.27
C THR A 179 -2.32 9.77 1.64
N ALA A 180 -1.43 8.93 2.17
CA ALA A 180 -1.26 7.56 1.68
C ALA A 180 -2.52 6.71 1.92
N VAL A 181 -3.23 6.88 3.05
CA VAL A 181 -4.52 6.22 3.32
C VAL A 181 -5.52 6.45 2.19
N GLN A 182 -5.55 7.68 1.65
CA GLN A 182 -6.49 8.05 0.58
C GLN A 182 -6.22 7.31 -0.75
N THR A 183 -5.03 6.75 -0.94
CA THR A 183 -4.71 5.96 -2.14
C THR A 183 -5.44 4.61 -2.17
N GLY A 184 -5.90 4.14 -1.00
CA GLY A 184 -6.55 2.84 -0.84
C GLY A 184 -5.61 1.64 -0.99
N VAL A 185 -4.29 1.86 -1.10
CA VAL A 185 -3.29 0.78 -1.06
C VAL A 185 -3.09 0.39 0.41
N PRO A 186 -3.22 -0.89 0.78
CA PRO A 186 -2.98 -1.34 2.14
C PRO A 186 -1.52 -1.08 2.53
N PHE A 187 -1.29 -0.67 3.76
CA PHE A 187 0.06 -0.43 4.24
C PHE A 187 0.26 -0.88 5.68
N MET A 188 1.52 -0.95 6.07
CA MET A 188 1.94 -1.19 7.43
C MET A 188 3.09 -0.27 7.81
N LEU A 189 3.28 -0.10 9.10
CA LEU A 189 4.34 0.69 9.70
C LEU A 189 5.44 -0.24 10.22
N LEU A 190 6.68 0.07 9.92
CA LEU A 190 7.85 -0.71 10.31
C LEU A 190 8.79 0.18 11.12
N ASP A 191 9.06 -0.23 12.35
CA ASP A 191 9.89 0.44 13.36
C ASP A 191 9.29 1.75 13.90
N PHE A 192 7.99 1.96 13.72
CA PHE A 192 7.24 3.02 14.38
C PHE A 192 5.75 2.72 14.39
N TYR A 193 4.98 3.49 15.16
CA TYR A 193 3.52 3.44 15.15
C TYR A 193 2.94 4.86 15.19
N ASP A 194 1.69 5.00 14.80
CA ASP A 194 0.90 6.22 14.96
C ASP A 194 -0.49 5.84 15.49
N ASP A 195 -0.87 6.41 16.64
CA ASP A 195 -2.11 6.09 17.35
C ASP A 195 -3.38 6.60 16.64
N ALA A 196 -3.23 7.61 15.78
CA ALA A 196 -4.34 8.17 14.99
C ALA A 196 -4.53 7.46 13.63
N ILE A 197 -3.59 6.61 13.22
CA ILE A 197 -3.63 5.90 11.94
C ILE A 197 -3.89 4.41 12.20
N ALA A 198 -5.03 3.91 11.73
CA ALA A 198 -5.37 2.50 11.85
C ALA A 198 -4.55 1.66 10.86
N ALA A 199 -3.32 1.31 11.23
CA ALA A 199 -2.41 0.48 10.44
C ALA A 199 -1.80 -0.62 11.30
N ASP A 200 -1.51 -1.78 10.71
CA ASP A 200 -0.68 -2.78 11.36
C ASP A 200 0.75 -2.23 11.51
N CYS A 201 1.41 -2.51 12.63
CA CYS A 201 2.78 -2.07 12.86
C CYS A 201 3.66 -3.21 13.37
N VAL A 202 4.96 -3.09 13.07
CA VAL A 202 6.02 -3.96 13.57
C VAL A 202 7.08 -3.09 14.22
N LEU A 203 7.36 -3.37 15.48
CA LEU A 203 8.33 -2.63 16.28
C LEU A 203 9.47 -3.53 16.69
N SER A 204 10.66 -2.96 16.85
CA SER A 204 11.78 -3.61 17.53
C SER A 204 11.48 -3.74 19.02
N ASP A 205 11.82 -4.88 19.62
CA ASP A 205 11.73 -5.07 21.07
C ASP A 205 13.06 -4.62 21.69
N ASN A 206 13.10 -3.39 22.18
CA ASN A 206 14.28 -2.79 22.82
C ASN A 206 14.24 -2.91 24.35
N THR A 207 13.56 -3.91 24.92
CA THR A 207 13.50 -4.15 26.37
C THR A 207 14.57 -5.14 26.82
#